data_d6e1e74f6d08e2056b7ba6dc6271a258
#
_entry.id   d6e1e74f6d08e2056b7ba6dc6271a258
#
_cell.length_a   1.000
_cell.length_b   1.000
_cell.length_c   1.000
_cell.angle_alpha   90.00
_cell.angle_beta   90.00
_cell.angle_gamma   90.00
#
_symmetry.space_group_name_H-M   'P 1'
#
loop_
_entity.id
_entity.type
_entity.pdbx_description
1 polymer ?
#
loop_
_entity_poly.entity_id
_entity_poly.type
_entity_poly.pdbx_seq_one_letter_code
_entity_poly.pdbx_strand_id
1 'polypeptide(L)'
;MCIRDSLGSHDVNLQIEVNKWAPVQVFNLSITPPHIIEQTHERMAEYYHSSGGAWTRDMMPRTIMVFVNDEDGLTDDERSATAKEEASAALTTYWHALEGTIDPTKVERATDNAVIGNVHEVAEQIKERFHPEDRLMCWFDFFNHDSQRVQRNMEAFMTKVAPAINGGSE
;
A
#
# COMPACT_ATOMS: atom_id res chain seq x y z
N MET A 1 16.64 13.91 -19.43
CA MET A 1 15.36 13.28 -19.00
C MET A 1 15.74 11.95 -18.37
N CYS A 2 15.70 11.82 -17.05
CA CYS A 2 15.96 10.53 -16.40
C CYS A 2 14.65 9.74 -16.37
N ILE A 3 14.55 8.73 -17.22
CA ILE A 3 13.50 7.73 -17.12
C ILE A 3 13.94 6.80 -15.97
N ARG A 4 13.16 6.77 -14.89
CA ARG A 4 13.34 5.77 -13.83
C ARG A 4 12.34 4.66 -14.11
N ASP A 5 12.86 3.56 -14.64
CA ASP A 5 12.03 2.39 -14.91
C ASP A 5 11.87 1.57 -13.64
N SER A 6 10.66 1.06 -13.41
CA SER A 6 10.38 0.12 -12.33
C SER A 6 9.67 -1.11 -12.86
N LEU A 7 10.01 -2.27 -12.30
CA LEU A 7 9.48 -3.57 -12.67
C LEU A 7 8.39 -4.00 -11.71
N GLY A 8 7.17 -4.15 -12.19
CA GLY A 8 6.03 -4.69 -11.43
C GLY A 8 5.93 -6.21 -11.55
N SER A 9 6.99 -6.95 -11.23
CA SER A 9 7.00 -8.41 -11.33
C SER A 9 7.61 -9.04 -10.07
N HIS A 10 6.99 -10.14 -9.63
CA HIS A 10 7.52 -10.99 -8.56
C HIS A 10 8.43 -12.13 -9.08
N ASP A 11 8.67 -12.22 -10.39
CA ASP A 11 9.59 -13.18 -10.96
C ASP A 11 11.03 -12.85 -10.58
N VAL A 12 11.63 -13.72 -9.76
CA VAL A 12 12.98 -13.58 -9.22
C VAL A 12 14.01 -13.47 -10.34
N ASN A 13 13.91 -14.32 -11.36
CA ASN A 13 14.86 -14.35 -12.45
C ASN A 13 14.78 -13.07 -13.27
N LEU A 14 13.57 -12.57 -13.52
CA LEU A 14 13.39 -11.32 -14.26
C LEU A 14 13.97 -10.13 -13.49
N GLN A 15 13.77 -10.04 -12.17
CA GLN A 15 14.35 -8.99 -11.32
C GLN A 15 15.88 -8.99 -11.40
N ILE A 16 16.52 -10.17 -11.37
CA ILE A 16 17.97 -10.31 -11.49
C ILE A 16 18.44 -9.97 -12.90
N GLU A 17 17.80 -10.53 -13.92
CA GLU A 17 18.23 -10.34 -15.32
C GLU A 17 18.20 -8.89 -15.76
N VAL A 18 17.14 -8.14 -15.45
CA VAL A 18 17.05 -6.71 -15.83
C VAL A 18 18.13 -5.88 -15.15
N ASN A 19 18.50 -6.22 -13.92
CA ASN A 19 19.52 -5.52 -13.16
C ASN A 19 20.96 -5.88 -13.57
N LYS A 20 21.16 -6.85 -14.45
CA LYS A 20 22.47 -7.05 -15.13
C LYS A 20 22.80 -5.96 -16.17
N TRP A 21 21.77 -5.28 -16.68
CA TRP A 21 21.89 -4.34 -17.79
C TRP A 21 21.74 -2.88 -17.37
N ALA A 22 20.88 -2.60 -16.42
CA ALA A 22 20.59 -1.25 -15.96
C ALA A 22 19.98 -1.28 -14.55
N PRO A 23 20.07 -0.16 -13.78
CA PRO A 23 19.42 -0.08 -12.47
C PRO A 23 17.91 0.03 -12.63
N VAL A 24 17.20 -1.07 -12.39
CA VAL A 24 15.74 -1.16 -12.48
C VAL A 24 15.17 -1.39 -11.07
N GLN A 25 14.37 -0.46 -10.61
CA GLN A 25 13.67 -0.56 -9.33
C GLN A 25 12.52 -1.57 -9.41
N VAL A 26 12.14 -2.13 -8.28
CA VAL A 26 11.00 -3.06 -8.17
C VAL A 26 9.81 -2.34 -7.55
N PHE A 27 8.62 -2.64 -8.05
CA PHE A 27 7.36 -2.15 -7.52
C PHE A 27 6.55 -3.29 -6.93
N ASN A 28 6.04 -3.14 -5.73
CA ASN A 28 5.21 -4.16 -5.07
C ASN A 28 3.74 -3.78 -4.99
N LEU A 29 2.90 -4.74 -5.36
CA LEU A 29 1.45 -4.63 -5.23
C LEU A 29 1.02 -4.80 -3.76
N SER A 30 -0.12 -4.23 -3.40
CA SER A 30 -0.68 -4.21 -2.04
C SER A 30 -0.93 -5.59 -1.43
N ILE A 31 -1.11 -6.61 -2.25
CA ILE A 31 -1.38 -7.99 -1.82
C ILE A 31 -0.11 -8.84 -1.61
N THR A 32 1.08 -8.25 -1.77
CA THR A 32 2.34 -8.98 -1.61
C THR A 32 2.61 -9.29 -0.14
N PRO A 33 2.80 -10.57 0.23
CA PRO A 33 3.07 -10.95 1.62
C PRO A 33 4.35 -10.31 2.17
N PRO A 34 4.41 -9.93 3.47
CA PRO A 34 5.57 -9.26 4.07
C PRO A 34 6.90 -10.01 3.87
N HIS A 35 6.91 -11.34 4.01
CA HIS A 35 8.14 -12.11 3.82
C HIS A 35 8.69 -12.05 2.40
N ILE A 36 7.82 -11.93 1.38
CA ILE A 36 8.25 -11.74 -0.01
C ILE A 36 8.84 -10.34 -0.22
N ILE A 37 8.31 -9.35 0.50
CA ILE A 37 8.85 -7.99 0.49
C ILE A 37 10.30 -8.01 1.00
N GLU A 38 10.55 -8.60 2.16
CA GLU A 38 11.90 -8.67 2.74
C GLU A 38 12.87 -9.45 1.85
N GLN A 39 12.47 -10.61 1.34
CA GLN A 39 13.27 -11.36 0.37
C GLN A 39 13.58 -10.57 -0.91
N THR A 40 12.67 -9.69 -1.31
CA THR A 40 12.91 -8.82 -2.47
C THR A 40 13.93 -7.74 -2.14
N HIS A 41 13.89 -7.14 -0.94
CA HIS A 41 14.90 -6.18 -0.50
C HIS A 41 16.28 -6.83 -0.42
N GLU A 42 16.40 -8.03 0.17
CA GLU A 42 17.66 -8.79 0.23
C GLU A 42 18.22 -9.07 -1.16
N ARG A 43 17.37 -9.54 -2.07
CA ARG A 43 17.75 -9.79 -3.47
C ARG A 43 18.21 -8.53 -4.17
N MET A 44 17.46 -7.45 -4.04
CA MET A 44 17.80 -6.19 -4.70
C MET A 44 19.08 -5.58 -4.12
N ALA A 45 19.34 -5.74 -2.82
CA ALA A 45 20.61 -5.32 -2.22
C ALA A 45 21.82 -6.07 -2.83
N GLU A 46 21.63 -7.33 -3.24
CA GLU A 46 22.68 -8.16 -3.86
C GLU A 46 22.85 -7.88 -5.37
N TYR A 47 21.72 -7.76 -6.10
CA TYR A 47 21.72 -7.77 -7.58
C TYR A 47 21.42 -6.41 -8.22
N TYR A 48 21.13 -5.35 -7.44
CA TYR A 48 20.86 -4.04 -8.02
C TYR A 48 22.08 -3.52 -8.78
N HIS A 49 21.86 -3.02 -9.99
CA HIS A 49 22.96 -2.61 -10.85
C HIS A 49 23.76 -1.44 -10.24
N SER A 50 25.07 -1.59 -10.18
CA SER A 50 25.99 -0.69 -9.47
C SER A 50 25.94 0.77 -9.93
N SER A 51 25.55 1.04 -11.18
CA SER A 51 25.38 2.41 -11.66
C SER A 51 24.19 3.15 -11.03
N GLY A 52 23.27 2.42 -10.37
CA GLY A 52 22.15 2.99 -9.62
C GLY A 52 22.50 3.37 -8.18
N GLY A 53 23.72 3.08 -7.74
CA GLY A 53 24.14 3.24 -6.35
C GLY A 53 23.80 2.04 -5.47
N ALA A 54 23.80 2.23 -4.15
CA ALA A 54 23.36 1.21 -3.21
C ALA A 54 21.83 1.12 -3.19
N TRP A 55 21.32 -0.10 -3.04
CA TRP A 55 19.88 -0.31 -2.85
C TRP A 55 19.41 0.26 -1.52
N THR A 56 18.29 0.96 -1.52
CA THR A 56 17.60 1.48 -0.33
C THR A 56 16.14 1.11 -0.36
N ARG A 57 15.48 1.03 0.79
CA ARG A 57 14.09 0.56 0.90
C ARG A 57 13.09 1.43 0.12
N ASP A 58 13.31 2.73 0.08
CA ASP A 58 12.49 3.69 -0.67
C ASP A 58 12.51 3.49 -2.19
N MET A 59 13.47 2.73 -2.72
CA MET A 59 13.53 2.35 -4.13
C MET A 59 12.47 1.31 -4.53
N MET A 60 11.83 0.66 -3.54
CA MET A 60 10.73 -0.27 -3.76
C MET A 60 9.43 0.25 -3.15
N PRO A 61 8.68 1.11 -3.87
CA PRO A 61 7.41 1.61 -3.35
C PRO A 61 6.44 0.47 -3.05
N ARG A 62 5.83 0.53 -1.86
CA ARG A 62 4.81 -0.42 -1.42
C ARG A 62 3.43 0.20 -1.58
N THR A 63 2.60 -0.41 -2.42
CA THR A 63 1.21 0.03 -2.58
C THR A 63 0.38 -0.48 -1.42
N ILE A 64 -0.39 0.41 -0.80
CA ILE A 64 -1.37 0.07 0.23
C ILE A 64 -2.72 0.68 -0.09
N MET A 65 -3.77 -0.04 0.22
CA MET A 65 -5.15 0.45 0.15
C MET A 65 -5.51 1.06 1.50
N VAL A 66 -6.08 2.26 1.49
CA VAL A 66 -6.36 3.01 2.72
C VAL A 66 -7.84 3.36 2.79
N PHE A 67 -8.49 2.96 3.89
CA PHE A 67 -9.86 3.30 4.21
C PHE A 67 -9.89 3.86 5.64
N VAL A 68 -9.80 5.17 5.76
CA VAL A 68 -9.85 5.85 7.06
C VAL A 68 -11.16 6.61 7.21
N ASN A 69 -11.82 6.46 8.36
CA ASN A 69 -12.99 7.24 8.70
C ASN A 69 -12.72 8.11 9.92
N ASP A 70 -12.95 9.42 9.78
CA ASP A 70 -12.83 10.42 10.84
C ASP A 70 -14.10 11.24 11.02
N GLU A 71 -15.24 10.73 10.54
CA GLU A 71 -16.52 11.43 10.50
C GLU A 71 -16.96 11.93 11.88
N ASP A 72 -17.34 13.22 11.96
CA ASP A 72 -17.82 13.83 13.18
C ASP A 72 -19.14 13.22 13.64
N GLY A 73 -19.30 13.10 14.96
CA GLY A 73 -20.52 12.57 15.58
C GLY A 73 -20.58 11.04 15.68
N LEU A 74 -19.64 10.31 15.10
CA LEU A 74 -19.48 8.89 15.28
C LEU A 74 -18.49 8.58 16.39
N THR A 75 -18.71 7.47 17.09
CA THR A 75 -17.72 6.86 17.98
C THR A 75 -16.60 6.22 17.18
N ASP A 76 -15.47 5.90 17.80
CA ASP A 76 -14.33 5.24 17.13
C ASP A 76 -14.72 3.85 16.61
N ASP A 77 -15.55 3.09 17.34
CA ASP A 77 -16.06 1.80 16.91
C ASP A 77 -16.96 1.94 15.67
N GLU A 78 -17.83 2.95 15.62
CA GLU A 78 -18.69 3.22 14.46
C GLU A 78 -17.87 3.65 13.25
N ARG A 79 -16.85 4.50 13.43
CA ARG A 79 -15.91 4.87 12.36
C ARG A 79 -15.21 3.66 11.78
N SER A 80 -14.71 2.78 12.65
CA SER A 80 -14.01 1.56 12.23
C SER A 80 -14.93 0.58 11.52
N ALA A 81 -16.16 0.42 11.99
CA ALA A 81 -17.17 -0.42 11.35
C ALA A 81 -17.52 0.11 9.95
N THR A 82 -17.79 1.41 9.83
CA THR A 82 -18.11 2.06 8.55
C THR A 82 -16.94 1.94 7.56
N ALA A 83 -15.69 2.16 8.01
CA ALA A 83 -14.52 2.01 7.15
C ALA A 83 -14.37 0.57 6.63
N LYS A 84 -14.68 -0.46 7.44
CA LYS A 84 -14.66 -1.88 7.02
C LYS A 84 -15.74 -2.19 6.00
N GLU A 85 -16.94 -1.68 6.18
CA GLU A 85 -18.04 -1.83 5.21
C GLU A 85 -17.69 -1.19 3.87
N GLU A 86 -17.14 0.03 3.89
CA GLU A 86 -16.68 0.73 2.68
C GLU A 86 -15.58 -0.04 1.97
N ALA A 87 -14.59 -0.53 2.70
CA ALA A 87 -13.49 -1.32 2.14
C ALA A 87 -14.00 -2.61 1.48
N SER A 88 -14.87 -3.35 2.15
CA SER A 88 -15.46 -4.58 1.63
C SER A 88 -16.26 -4.33 0.35
N ALA A 89 -17.10 -3.29 0.32
CA ALA A 89 -17.89 -2.92 -0.85
C ALA A 89 -17.00 -2.49 -2.03
N ALA A 90 -16.02 -1.63 -1.78
CA ALA A 90 -15.09 -1.13 -2.80
C ALA A 90 -14.24 -2.26 -3.39
N LEU A 91 -13.68 -3.13 -2.56
CA LEU A 91 -12.85 -4.26 -3.00
C LEU A 91 -13.65 -5.33 -3.72
N THR A 92 -14.90 -5.56 -3.32
CA THR A 92 -15.82 -6.44 -4.06
C THR A 92 -16.06 -5.91 -5.47
N THR A 93 -16.36 -4.62 -5.60
CA THR A 93 -16.56 -3.97 -6.90
C THR A 93 -15.31 -4.01 -7.77
N TYR A 94 -14.14 -3.75 -7.17
CA TYR A 94 -12.84 -3.80 -7.84
C TYR A 94 -12.55 -5.18 -8.44
N TRP A 95 -12.68 -6.25 -7.66
CA TRP A 95 -12.43 -7.62 -8.15
C TRP A 95 -13.44 -8.07 -9.18
N HIS A 96 -14.70 -7.69 -9.02
CA HIS A 96 -15.72 -7.96 -10.03
C HIS A 96 -15.40 -7.27 -11.37
N ALA A 97 -14.92 -6.02 -11.33
CA ALA A 97 -14.54 -5.28 -12.53
C ALA A 97 -13.31 -5.88 -13.24
N LEU A 98 -12.33 -6.38 -12.46
CA LEU A 98 -11.10 -6.96 -13.04
C LEU A 98 -11.30 -8.35 -13.64
N GLU A 99 -12.04 -9.22 -12.98
CA GLU A 99 -12.09 -10.65 -13.30
C GLU A 99 -13.46 -11.10 -13.84
N GLY A 100 -14.46 -10.22 -13.78
CA GLY A 100 -15.83 -10.56 -14.16
C GLY A 100 -16.53 -11.52 -13.19
N THR A 101 -15.84 -11.94 -12.12
CA THR A 101 -16.37 -12.83 -11.09
C THR A 101 -15.99 -12.31 -9.71
N ILE A 102 -16.84 -12.60 -8.71
CA ILE A 102 -16.53 -12.32 -7.31
C ILE A 102 -15.94 -13.60 -6.71
N ASP A 103 -14.65 -13.56 -6.38
CA ASP A 103 -14.00 -14.56 -5.54
C ASP A 103 -13.92 -14.02 -4.10
N PRO A 104 -14.71 -14.51 -3.15
CA PRO A 104 -14.73 -14.02 -1.78
C PRO A 104 -13.35 -14.10 -1.10
N THR A 105 -12.54 -15.10 -1.44
CA THR A 105 -11.22 -15.28 -0.82
C THR A 105 -10.24 -14.20 -1.27
N LYS A 106 -10.38 -13.66 -2.46
CA LYS A 106 -9.57 -12.53 -2.96
C LYS A 106 -9.99 -11.22 -2.31
N VAL A 107 -11.28 -11.01 -2.14
CA VAL A 107 -11.80 -9.83 -1.43
C VAL A 107 -11.32 -9.85 0.01
N GLU A 108 -11.42 -10.98 0.71
CA GLU A 108 -10.94 -11.15 2.08
C GLU A 108 -9.44 -10.83 2.19
N ARG A 109 -8.60 -11.44 1.35
CA ARG A 109 -7.14 -11.16 1.33
C ARG A 109 -6.82 -9.71 1.03
N ALA A 110 -7.55 -9.08 0.13
CA ALA A 110 -7.34 -7.68 -0.19
C ALA A 110 -7.74 -6.78 1.00
N THR A 111 -8.82 -7.12 1.69
CA THR A 111 -9.27 -6.43 2.91
C THR A 111 -8.24 -6.60 4.03
N ASP A 112 -7.71 -7.79 4.25
CA ASP A 112 -6.68 -8.07 5.27
C ASP A 112 -5.37 -7.31 4.98
N ASN A 113 -5.05 -7.07 3.72
CA ASN A 113 -3.85 -6.32 3.34
C ASN A 113 -4.06 -4.79 3.29
N ALA A 114 -5.29 -4.31 3.29
CA ALA A 114 -5.58 -2.89 3.40
C ALA A 114 -5.32 -2.37 4.82
N VAL A 115 -5.21 -1.06 4.98
CA VAL A 115 -5.24 -0.39 6.29
C VAL A 115 -6.61 0.27 6.43
N ILE A 116 -7.35 -0.16 7.45
CA ILE A 116 -8.79 0.14 7.58
C ILE A 116 -9.12 0.47 9.02
N GLY A 117 -9.87 1.54 9.24
CA GLY A 117 -10.36 1.89 10.57
C GLY A 117 -10.51 3.38 10.81
N ASN A 118 -10.55 3.76 12.08
CA ASN A 118 -10.41 5.14 12.50
C ASN A 118 -8.95 5.62 12.36
N VAL A 119 -8.70 6.90 12.59
CA VAL A 119 -7.38 7.52 12.43
C VAL A 119 -6.29 6.82 13.24
N HIS A 120 -6.59 6.46 14.50
CA HIS A 120 -5.64 5.81 15.39
C HIS A 120 -5.29 4.40 14.91
N GLU A 121 -6.29 3.59 14.59
CA GLU A 121 -6.10 2.22 14.09
C GLU A 121 -5.31 2.17 12.79
N VAL A 122 -5.58 3.08 11.85
CA VAL A 122 -4.84 3.16 10.59
C VAL A 122 -3.38 3.54 10.83
N ALA A 123 -3.11 4.50 11.73
CA ALA A 123 -1.75 4.88 12.08
C ALA A 123 -0.97 3.72 12.73
N GLU A 124 -1.58 3.01 13.66
CA GLU A 124 -0.94 1.86 14.33
C GLU A 124 -0.72 0.70 13.35
N GLN A 125 -1.69 0.35 12.50
CA GLN A 125 -1.51 -0.66 11.46
C GLN A 125 -0.32 -0.34 10.53
N ILE A 126 -0.12 0.93 10.20
CA ILE A 126 1.02 1.33 9.37
C ILE A 126 2.33 1.15 10.13
N LYS A 127 2.42 1.60 11.38
CA LYS A 127 3.62 1.45 12.21
C LYS A 127 4.01 -0.01 12.46
N GLU A 128 3.01 -0.88 12.66
CA GLU A 128 3.24 -2.31 12.93
C GLU A 128 3.63 -3.10 11.68
N ARG A 129 3.10 -2.73 10.51
CA ARG A 129 3.16 -3.56 9.30
C ARG A 129 4.23 -3.12 8.30
N PHE A 130 4.75 -1.90 8.43
CA PHE A 130 5.68 -1.32 7.46
C PHE A 130 6.95 -0.84 8.15
N HIS A 131 8.08 -1.03 7.47
CA HIS A 131 9.35 -0.50 7.96
C HIS A 131 9.35 1.04 7.83
N PRO A 132 9.95 1.78 8.80
CA PRO A 132 9.97 3.25 8.75
C PRO A 132 10.59 3.86 7.48
N GLU A 133 11.50 3.14 6.83
CA GLU A 133 12.13 3.56 5.57
C GLU A 133 11.35 3.13 4.32
N ASP A 134 10.22 2.41 4.45
CA ASP A 134 9.40 2.03 3.32
C ASP A 134 8.74 3.26 2.70
N ARG A 135 8.82 3.36 1.39
CA ARG A 135 8.06 4.36 0.64
C ARG A 135 6.66 3.83 0.35
N LEU A 136 5.64 4.41 0.98
CA LEU A 136 4.25 4.00 0.78
C LEU A 136 3.62 4.75 -0.40
N MET A 137 2.89 4.01 -1.22
CA MET A 137 2.01 4.51 -2.26
C MET A 137 0.57 4.20 -1.87
N CYS A 138 -0.13 5.18 -1.33
CA CYS A 138 -1.47 5.01 -0.80
C CYS A 138 -2.52 5.12 -1.92
N TRP A 139 -3.42 4.15 -1.98
CA TRP A 139 -4.59 4.15 -2.84
C TRP A 139 -5.84 4.42 -2.02
N PHE A 140 -6.62 5.42 -2.42
CA PHE A 140 -7.82 5.88 -1.72
C PHE A 140 -9.12 5.66 -2.48
N ASP A 141 -9.05 5.30 -3.76
CA ASP A 141 -10.22 5.00 -4.59
C ASP A 141 -10.10 3.61 -5.21
N PHE A 142 -11.05 2.75 -4.88
CA PHE A 142 -11.19 1.41 -5.39
C PHE A 142 -12.60 1.22 -5.94
N PHE A 143 -12.96 1.91 -7.03
CA PHE A 143 -14.22 1.76 -7.73
C PHE A 143 -15.49 2.07 -6.90
N ASN A 144 -15.37 2.79 -5.81
CA ASN A 144 -16.55 3.29 -5.11
C ASN A 144 -17.15 4.54 -5.77
N HIS A 145 -16.35 5.24 -6.60
CA HIS A 145 -16.76 6.39 -7.41
C HIS A 145 -17.40 7.56 -6.65
N ASP A 146 -17.28 7.60 -5.34
CA ASP A 146 -17.67 8.73 -4.51
C ASP A 146 -16.49 9.66 -4.28
N SER A 147 -16.36 10.66 -5.15
CA SER A 147 -15.25 11.61 -5.10
C SER A 147 -15.19 12.43 -3.79
N GLN A 148 -16.33 12.71 -3.17
CA GLN A 148 -16.36 13.44 -1.90
C GLN A 148 -15.84 12.55 -0.76
N ARG A 149 -16.19 11.28 -0.77
CA ARG A 149 -15.71 10.31 0.22
C ARG A 149 -14.21 10.06 0.05
N VAL A 150 -13.74 9.90 -1.19
CA VAL A 150 -12.31 9.77 -1.50
C VAL A 150 -11.54 10.98 -1.01
N GLN A 151 -12.04 12.19 -1.27
CA GLN A 151 -11.40 13.42 -0.81
C GLN A 151 -11.31 13.46 0.73
N ARG A 152 -12.38 13.15 1.46
CA ARG A 152 -12.35 13.10 2.94
C ARG A 152 -11.36 12.05 3.45
N ASN A 153 -11.31 10.88 2.83
CA ASN A 153 -10.36 9.82 3.17
C ASN A 153 -8.90 10.30 3.00
N MET A 154 -8.59 10.95 1.87
CA MET A 154 -7.26 11.54 1.63
C MET A 154 -6.95 12.65 2.63
N GLU A 155 -7.91 13.53 2.92
CA GLU A 155 -7.75 14.64 3.87
C GLU A 155 -7.49 14.11 5.29
N ALA A 156 -8.28 13.16 5.78
CA ALA A 156 -8.08 12.50 7.06
C ALA A 156 -6.70 11.84 7.17
N PHE A 157 -6.29 11.14 6.10
CA PHE A 157 -4.96 10.52 6.07
C PHE A 157 -3.84 11.58 6.16
N MET A 158 -3.88 12.59 5.30
CA MET A 158 -2.81 13.59 5.22
C MET A 158 -2.72 14.51 6.45
N THR A 159 -3.87 14.84 7.04
CA THR A 159 -3.92 15.80 8.15
C THR A 159 -3.88 15.17 9.54
N LYS A 160 -4.23 13.89 9.66
CA LYS A 160 -4.33 13.21 10.96
C LYS A 160 -3.47 11.96 11.04
N VAL A 161 -3.54 11.04 10.06
CA VAL A 161 -2.80 9.78 10.09
C VAL A 161 -1.30 9.99 9.83
N ALA A 162 -0.94 10.69 8.76
CA ALA A 162 0.47 10.91 8.41
C ALA A 162 1.25 11.67 9.50
N PRO A 163 0.72 12.72 10.14
CA PRO A 163 1.36 13.32 11.30
C PRO A 163 1.52 12.37 12.48
N ALA A 164 0.51 11.53 12.76
CA ALA A 164 0.58 10.54 13.86
C ALA A 164 1.63 9.46 13.62
N ILE A 165 1.93 9.12 12.37
CA ILE A 165 3.02 8.20 12.01
C ILE A 165 4.37 8.89 12.17
N ASN A 166 4.51 10.13 11.70
CA ASN A 166 5.77 10.87 11.66
C ASN A 166 6.10 11.60 12.97
N GLY A 167 5.11 11.91 13.78
CA GLY A 167 5.24 12.69 15.03
C GLY A 167 5.67 11.87 16.27
N GLY A 168 6.00 10.59 16.09
CA GLY A 168 6.60 9.77 17.15
C GLY A 168 8.11 9.98 17.37
N SER A 169 8.67 11.06 16.82
CA SER A 169 10.10 11.40 16.91
C SER A 169 10.25 12.80 17.53
N GLU A 170 9.73 13.02 18.74
CA GLU A 170 10.18 14.09 19.65
C GLU A 170 10.77 13.49 20.91
#